data_7481aa0d35af89269a0ec086b3f962a8
#
_entry.id   7481aa0d35af89269a0ec086b3f962a8
#
_cell.length_a   1.000
_cell.length_b   1.000
_cell.length_c   1.000
_cell.angle_alpha   90.00
_cell.angle_beta   90.00
_cell.angle_gamma   90.00
#
_symmetry.space_group_name_H-M   'P 1'
#
loop_
_entity.id
_entity.type
_entity.pdbx_description
1 polymer ?
#
loop_
_entity_poly.entity_id
_entity_poly.type
_entity_poly.pdbx_seq_one_letter_code
_entity_poly.pdbx_strand_id
1 'polypeptide(L)'
;MRTAKKKYEYDGITFDSSWELAYYIFLKDFKIQFEYHPKEIPFEYNNETHYTFIDFIVEGQYVEIKGDHLRNQDGTLKNLYGPDQSFMKAKQKKFDELNVQMISEKEIKPYLKYVKLNYGFDFFKNHKRK
;
A
#
# COMPACT_ATOMS: atom_id res chain seq x y z
N MET A 1 -9.07 -7.44 -20.86
CA MET A 1 -9.57 -8.07 -19.63
C MET A 1 -8.56 -7.91 -18.51
N ARG A 2 -9.06 -7.61 -17.34
CA ARG A 2 -8.22 -7.32 -16.21
C ARG A 2 -7.84 -8.60 -15.45
N THR A 3 -6.55 -8.81 -15.22
CA THR A 3 -6.12 -9.96 -14.41
C THR A 3 -6.45 -9.70 -12.96
N ALA A 4 -7.06 -10.67 -12.29
CA ALA A 4 -7.34 -10.55 -10.87
C ALA A 4 -6.02 -10.46 -10.07
N LYS A 5 -5.97 -9.56 -9.11
CA LYS A 5 -4.82 -9.46 -8.21
C LYS A 5 -4.73 -10.73 -7.36
N LYS A 6 -3.51 -11.20 -7.15
CA LYS A 6 -3.25 -12.26 -6.19
C LYS A 6 -3.42 -11.69 -4.79
N LYS A 7 -4.25 -12.33 -3.99
CA LYS A 7 -4.53 -11.89 -2.63
C LYS A 7 -4.01 -12.90 -1.63
N TYR A 8 -3.84 -12.43 -0.42
CA TYR A 8 -3.36 -13.26 0.69
C TYR A 8 -4.35 -13.17 1.83
N GLU A 9 -4.49 -14.26 2.58
CA GLU A 9 -5.37 -14.29 3.75
C GLU A 9 -4.58 -14.65 4.99
N TYR A 10 -4.75 -13.87 6.04
CA TYR A 10 -4.09 -14.07 7.32
C TYR A 10 -4.87 -13.34 8.40
N ASP A 11 -5.02 -13.96 9.58
CA ASP A 11 -5.76 -13.37 10.70
C ASP A 11 -7.20 -12.96 10.35
N GLY A 12 -7.83 -13.68 9.42
CA GLY A 12 -9.18 -13.34 8.98
C GLY A 12 -9.26 -12.09 8.10
N ILE A 13 -8.13 -11.60 7.64
CA ILE A 13 -8.03 -10.40 6.80
C ILE A 13 -7.52 -10.78 5.42
N THR A 14 -8.07 -10.15 4.38
CA THR A 14 -7.59 -10.32 3.01
C THR A 14 -6.66 -9.16 2.66
N PHE A 15 -5.44 -9.48 2.25
CA PHE A 15 -4.43 -8.49 1.88
C PHE A 15 -4.26 -8.45 0.36
N ASP A 16 -4.11 -7.25 -0.19
CA ASP A 16 -3.97 -7.06 -1.63
C ASP A 16 -2.61 -7.50 -2.17
N SER A 17 -1.61 -7.61 -1.31
CA SER A 17 -0.27 -8.00 -1.71
C SER A 17 0.48 -8.65 -0.56
N SER A 18 1.57 -9.37 -0.90
CA SER A 18 2.47 -9.92 0.11
C SER A 18 3.19 -8.80 0.88
N TRP A 19 3.40 -7.66 0.23
CA TRP A 19 4.05 -6.51 0.87
C TRP A 19 3.20 -5.96 2.02
N GLU A 20 1.91 -5.79 1.79
CA GLU A 20 1.00 -5.32 2.83
C GLU A 20 0.91 -6.34 3.97
N LEU A 21 0.85 -7.64 3.65
CA LEU A 21 0.82 -8.68 4.66
C LEU A 21 2.10 -8.67 5.50
N ALA A 22 3.27 -8.53 4.87
CA ALA A 22 4.53 -8.48 5.58
C ALA A 22 4.59 -7.29 6.54
N TYR A 23 4.17 -6.14 6.08
CA TYR A 23 4.17 -4.93 6.90
C TYR A 23 3.20 -5.08 8.09
N TYR A 24 2.01 -5.63 7.83
CA TYR A 24 1.03 -5.92 8.86
C TYR A 24 1.62 -6.81 9.97
N ILE A 25 2.27 -7.91 9.57
CA ILE A 25 2.86 -8.84 10.53
C ILE A 25 3.93 -8.16 11.38
N PHE A 26 4.80 -7.39 10.73
CA PHE A 26 5.84 -6.66 11.45
C PHE A 26 5.24 -5.70 12.48
N LEU A 27 4.27 -4.89 12.08
CA LEU A 27 3.62 -3.94 12.99
C LEU A 27 2.99 -4.66 14.18
N LYS A 28 2.34 -5.77 13.91
CA LYS A 28 1.67 -6.56 14.95
C LYS A 28 2.67 -7.20 15.90
N ASP A 29 3.72 -7.79 15.37
CA ASP A 29 4.73 -8.47 16.18
C ASP A 29 5.48 -7.50 17.10
N PHE A 30 5.72 -6.29 16.64
CA PHE A 30 6.41 -5.27 17.42
C PHE A 30 5.45 -4.38 18.21
N LYS A 31 4.16 -4.73 18.23
CA LYS A 31 3.13 -4.04 19.00
C LYS A 31 3.04 -2.55 18.70
N ILE A 32 3.23 -2.21 17.42
CA ILE A 32 3.09 -0.85 16.94
C ILE A 32 1.60 -0.60 16.63
N GLN A 33 1.05 0.50 17.11
CA GLN A 33 -0.36 0.81 16.87
C GLN A 33 -0.60 1.20 15.42
N PHE A 34 -1.59 0.55 14.78
CA PHE A 34 -1.89 0.82 13.38
C PHE A 34 -3.34 0.44 13.03
N GLU A 35 -3.79 0.97 11.89
CA GLU A 35 -5.02 0.53 11.24
C GLU A 35 -4.68 0.09 9.81
N TYR A 36 -5.24 -1.01 9.37
CA TYR A 36 -5.11 -1.49 7.99
C TYR A 36 -6.38 -1.16 7.23
N HIS A 37 -6.24 -0.60 6.03
CA HIS A 37 -7.35 -0.11 5.19
C HIS A 37 -8.26 0.83 5.98
N PRO A 38 -7.72 1.97 6.44
CA PRO A 38 -8.53 2.96 7.12
C PRO A 38 -9.57 3.56 6.18
N LYS A 39 -10.43 4.42 6.73
CA LYS A 39 -11.50 5.04 5.97
C LYS A 39 -10.95 5.77 4.73
N GLU A 40 -11.68 5.69 3.63
CA GLU A 40 -11.36 6.40 2.39
C GLU A 40 -11.27 7.90 2.59
N ILE A 41 -10.43 8.55 1.77
CA ILE A 41 -10.15 9.98 1.89
C ILE A 41 -10.61 10.68 0.62
N PRO A 42 -11.43 11.74 0.75
CA PRO A 42 -11.91 12.48 -0.43
C PRO A 42 -10.84 13.43 -0.95
N PHE A 43 -10.83 13.63 -2.26
CA PHE A 43 -10.04 14.68 -2.90
C PHE A 43 -10.80 15.19 -4.12
N GLU A 44 -10.52 16.43 -4.51
CA GLU A 44 -11.23 17.08 -5.61
C GLU A 44 -10.46 16.98 -6.92
N TYR A 45 -11.19 16.68 -7.99
CA TYR A 45 -10.64 16.68 -9.34
C TYR A 45 -11.78 16.99 -10.32
N ASN A 46 -11.58 17.97 -11.20
CA ASN A 46 -12.58 18.39 -12.22
C ASN A 46 -13.95 18.69 -11.61
N ASN A 47 -13.98 19.42 -10.50
CA ASN A 47 -15.20 19.79 -9.79
C ASN A 47 -16.01 18.60 -9.29
N GLU A 48 -15.38 17.43 -9.19
CA GLU A 48 -15.98 16.22 -8.63
C GLU A 48 -15.19 15.75 -7.44
N THR A 49 -15.88 15.12 -6.49
CA THR A 49 -15.21 14.50 -5.34
C THR A 49 -14.88 13.05 -5.68
N HIS A 50 -13.60 12.72 -5.57
CA HIS A 50 -13.10 11.36 -5.74
C HIS A 50 -12.60 10.86 -4.39
N TYR A 51 -12.39 9.56 -4.27
CA TYR A 51 -11.93 8.96 -3.02
C TYR A 51 -10.68 8.15 -3.28
N THR A 52 -9.75 8.20 -2.33
CA THR A 52 -8.56 7.37 -2.38
C THR A 52 -8.47 6.55 -1.10
N PHE A 53 -7.89 5.35 -1.23
CA PHE A 53 -7.62 4.47 -0.10
C PHE A 53 -6.13 4.52 0.19
N ILE A 54 -5.78 4.53 1.46
CA ILE A 54 -4.39 4.48 1.90
C ILE A 54 -4.23 3.17 2.66
N ASP A 55 -3.09 2.50 2.51
CA ASP A 55 -2.90 1.15 3.02
C ASP A 55 -2.96 1.07 4.54
N PHE A 56 -2.29 2.00 5.24
CA PHE A 56 -2.18 1.96 6.70
C PHE A 56 -2.21 3.35 7.30
N ILE A 57 -2.67 3.41 8.56
CA ILE A 57 -2.35 4.52 9.47
C ILE A 57 -1.49 3.90 10.57
N VAL A 58 -0.25 4.38 10.73
CA VAL A 58 0.70 3.85 11.70
C VAL A 58 1.04 4.95 12.69
N GLU A 59 0.65 4.78 13.94
CA GLU A 59 0.84 5.79 14.99
C GLU A 59 0.40 7.19 14.53
N GLY A 60 -0.76 7.25 13.89
CA GLY A 60 -1.34 8.50 13.41
C GLY A 60 -0.84 8.99 12.07
N GLN A 61 0.12 8.31 11.44
CA GLN A 61 0.66 8.71 10.15
C GLN A 61 0.14 7.82 9.04
N TYR A 62 -0.29 8.43 7.94
CA TYR A 62 -0.70 7.68 6.75
C TYR A 62 0.51 7.06 6.05
N VAL A 63 0.41 5.79 5.70
CA VAL A 63 1.47 5.04 5.04
C VAL A 63 0.91 4.30 3.85
N GLU A 64 1.55 4.47 2.70
CA GLU A 64 1.17 3.81 1.45
C GLU A 64 2.34 3.00 0.91
N ILE A 65 2.11 1.75 0.57
CA ILE A 65 3.14 0.88 -0.02
C ILE A 65 2.95 0.89 -1.53
N LYS A 66 3.97 1.35 -2.27
CA LYS A 66 3.85 1.55 -3.72
C LYS A 66 5.12 1.12 -4.43
N GLY A 67 4.97 0.20 -5.39
CA GLY A 67 6.09 -0.24 -6.23
C GLY A 67 6.61 0.89 -7.11
N ASP A 68 7.88 0.81 -7.48
CA ASP A 68 8.54 1.85 -8.27
C ASP A 68 7.88 2.06 -9.64
N HIS A 69 7.33 1.02 -10.23
CA HIS A 69 6.65 1.11 -11.53
C HIS A 69 5.35 1.93 -11.47
N LEU A 70 4.83 2.19 -10.27
CA LEU A 70 3.63 2.99 -10.06
C LEU A 70 3.96 4.45 -9.71
N ARG A 71 5.24 4.83 -9.81
CA ARG A 71 5.73 6.15 -9.45
C ARG A 71 6.58 6.75 -10.57
N ASN A 72 6.55 8.07 -10.69
CA ASN A 72 7.45 8.80 -11.56
C ASN A 72 8.86 8.82 -10.94
N GLN A 73 9.87 9.27 -11.71
CA GLN A 73 11.24 9.34 -11.22
C GLN A 73 11.38 10.19 -9.97
N ASP A 74 10.54 11.21 -9.82
CA ASP A 74 10.54 12.07 -8.64
C ASP A 74 9.80 11.48 -7.44
N GLY A 75 9.29 10.25 -7.56
CA GLY A 75 8.57 9.56 -6.50
C GLY A 75 7.07 9.82 -6.45
N THR A 76 6.55 10.69 -7.31
CA THR A 76 5.11 10.99 -7.34
C THR A 76 4.31 9.89 -8.03
N LEU A 77 2.99 9.87 -7.77
CA LEU A 77 2.09 8.89 -8.35
C LEU A 77 2.05 9.00 -9.86
N LYS A 78 1.95 7.85 -10.53
CA LYS A 78 1.99 7.77 -11.99
C LYS A 78 0.71 7.15 -12.52
N ASN A 79 0.18 7.72 -13.60
CA ASN A 79 -0.91 7.11 -14.35
C ASN A 79 -0.29 6.11 -15.36
N LEU A 80 -0.62 4.83 -15.19
CA LEU A 80 -0.11 3.77 -16.07
C LEU A 80 -0.88 3.65 -17.38
N TYR A 81 -2.03 4.33 -17.50
CA TYR A 81 -2.95 4.11 -18.61
C TYR A 81 -2.90 5.19 -19.68
N GLY A 82 -2.00 6.15 -19.58
CA GLY A 82 -1.86 7.17 -20.60
C GLY A 82 -0.94 8.31 -20.17
N PRO A 83 -0.72 9.26 -21.09
CA PRO A 83 0.17 10.40 -20.82
C PRO A 83 -0.44 11.46 -19.92
N ASP A 84 -1.77 11.48 -19.77
CA ASP A 84 -2.43 12.48 -18.93
C ASP A 84 -2.25 12.13 -17.46
N GLN A 85 -1.49 12.94 -16.76
CA GLN A 85 -1.17 12.74 -15.35
C GLN A 85 -1.99 13.64 -14.42
N SER A 86 -2.98 14.37 -14.95
CA SER A 86 -3.70 15.38 -14.16
C SER A 86 -4.46 14.79 -12.98
N PHE A 87 -5.12 13.65 -13.16
CA PHE A 87 -5.83 12.96 -12.08
C PHE A 87 -4.85 12.53 -10.98
N MET A 88 -3.74 11.92 -11.37
CA MET A 88 -2.74 11.45 -10.41
C MET A 88 -2.06 12.61 -9.69
N LYS A 89 -1.93 13.77 -10.34
CA LYS A 89 -1.41 14.96 -9.69
C LYS A 89 -2.37 15.47 -8.62
N ALA A 90 -3.68 15.43 -8.87
CA ALA A 90 -4.68 15.82 -7.88
C ALA A 90 -4.62 14.87 -6.67
N LYS A 91 -4.50 13.58 -6.91
CA LYS A 91 -4.35 12.59 -5.85
C LYS A 91 -3.06 12.80 -5.06
N GLN A 92 -1.95 13.08 -5.77
CA GLN A 92 -0.67 13.34 -5.15
C GLN A 92 -0.73 14.58 -4.25
N LYS A 93 -1.42 15.63 -4.69
CA LYS A 93 -1.62 16.83 -3.88
C LYS A 93 -2.25 16.49 -2.55
N LYS A 94 -3.27 15.61 -2.57
CA LYS A 94 -3.92 15.17 -1.33
C LYS A 94 -2.96 14.37 -0.46
N PHE A 95 -2.17 13.50 -1.05
CA PHE A 95 -1.15 12.75 -0.31
C PHE A 95 -0.14 13.70 0.35
N ASP A 96 0.27 14.75 -0.35
CA ASP A 96 1.21 15.74 0.18
C ASP A 96 0.59 16.52 1.35
N GLU A 97 -0.68 16.90 1.22
CA GLU A 97 -1.40 17.59 2.30
C GLU A 97 -1.49 16.74 3.57
N LEU A 98 -1.61 15.43 3.42
CA LEU A 98 -1.73 14.49 4.53
C LEU A 98 -0.39 13.97 5.02
N ASN A 99 0.71 14.39 4.38
CA ASN A 99 2.06 13.90 4.66
C ASN A 99 2.13 12.37 4.60
N VAL A 100 1.53 11.77 3.56
CA VAL A 100 1.56 10.32 3.39
C VAL A 100 2.99 9.86 3.18
N GLN A 101 3.42 8.91 4.00
CA GLN A 101 4.71 8.26 3.82
C GLN A 101 4.59 7.16 2.78
N MET A 102 5.40 7.22 1.74
CA MET A 102 5.43 6.20 0.70
C MET A 102 6.53 5.19 0.99
N ILE A 103 6.18 3.92 1.04
CA ILE A 103 7.17 2.85 1.21
C ILE A 103 7.43 2.23 -0.16
N SER A 104 8.68 2.32 -0.60
CA SER A 104 9.11 1.82 -1.90
C SER A 104 9.38 0.32 -1.87
N GLU A 105 9.62 -0.25 -3.06
CA GLU A 105 10.03 -1.64 -3.20
C GLU A 105 11.28 -1.95 -2.37
N LYS A 106 12.27 -1.06 -2.40
CA LYS A 106 13.51 -1.22 -1.65
C LYS A 106 13.25 -1.21 -0.14
N GLU A 107 12.37 -0.32 0.30
CA GLU A 107 12.09 -0.16 1.74
C GLU A 107 11.25 -1.30 2.31
N ILE A 108 10.43 -1.97 1.47
CA ILE A 108 9.60 -3.08 1.93
C ILE A 108 10.38 -4.39 2.07
N LYS A 109 11.53 -4.53 1.39
CA LYS A 109 12.30 -5.76 1.42
C LYS A 109 12.68 -6.26 2.82
N PRO A 110 13.13 -5.40 3.74
CA PRO A 110 13.43 -5.85 5.11
C PRO A 110 12.23 -6.48 5.81
N TYR A 111 11.02 -5.99 5.55
CA TYR A 111 9.80 -6.56 6.15
C TYR A 111 9.51 -7.95 5.58
N LEU A 112 9.68 -8.13 4.28
CA LEU A 112 9.52 -9.44 3.65
C LEU A 112 10.53 -10.44 4.22
N LYS A 113 11.76 -10.01 4.39
CA LYS A 113 12.82 -10.84 4.96
C LYS A 113 12.50 -11.22 6.40
N TYR A 114 12.02 -10.27 7.20
CA TYR A 114 11.62 -10.53 8.57
C TYR A 114 10.62 -11.66 8.66
N VAL A 115 9.57 -11.60 7.83
CA VAL A 115 8.52 -12.62 7.83
C VAL A 115 9.06 -13.98 7.41
N LYS A 116 9.88 -14.03 6.36
CA LYS A 116 10.46 -15.30 5.90
C LYS A 116 11.35 -15.93 6.96
N LEU A 117 12.14 -15.13 7.65
CA LEU A 117 13.05 -15.63 8.68
C LEU A 117 12.33 -16.09 9.94
N ASN A 118 11.21 -15.47 10.29
CA ASN A 118 10.50 -15.77 11.54
C ASN A 118 9.30 -16.69 11.35
N TYR A 119 8.74 -16.76 10.15
CA TYR A 119 7.52 -17.53 9.86
C TYR A 119 7.74 -18.63 8.82
N GLY A 120 8.90 -18.65 8.13
CA GLY A 120 9.24 -19.65 7.14
C GLY A 120 9.25 -19.10 5.72
N PHE A 121 10.10 -19.68 4.88
CA PHE A 121 10.28 -19.21 3.49
C PHE A 121 9.03 -19.41 2.63
N ASP A 122 8.18 -20.37 2.98
CA ASP A 122 6.94 -20.65 2.25
C ASP A 122 5.71 -19.93 2.83
N PHE A 123 5.93 -19.01 3.78
CA PHE A 123 4.84 -18.34 4.48
C PHE A 123 3.85 -17.69 3.51
N PHE A 124 4.33 -16.88 2.57
CA PHE A 124 3.45 -16.18 1.63
C PHE A 124 2.74 -17.14 0.69
N LYS A 125 3.44 -18.16 0.23
CA LYS A 125 2.85 -19.20 -0.62
C LYS A 125 1.69 -19.91 0.10
N ASN A 126 1.89 -20.21 1.38
CA ASN A 126 0.91 -20.95 2.19
C ASN A 126 -0.33 -20.10 2.53
N HIS A 127 -0.21 -18.78 2.51
CA HIS A 127 -1.31 -17.88 2.82
C HIS A 127 -1.91 -17.20 1.58
N LYS A 128 -1.47 -17.61 0.41
CA LYS A 128 -1.99 -17.08 -0.83
C LYS A 128 -3.42 -17.60 -1.04
N ARG A 129 -4.32 -16.69 -1.35
CA ARG A 129 -5.72 -17.02 -1.59
C ARG A 129 -5.86 -17.76 -2.91
N LYS A 130 -6.61 -18.86 -2.86
CA LYS A 130 -6.90 -19.69 -4.04
C LYS A 130 -8.02 -19.13 -4.89
#